data_e38856568e8cbe443359890c358be4f9
#
_entry.id   e38856568e8cbe443359890c358be4f9
#
_cell.length_a   1.000
_cell.length_b   1.000
_cell.length_c   1.000
_cell.angle_alpha   90.00
_cell.angle_beta   90.00
_cell.angle_gamma   90.00
#
_symmetry.space_group_name_H-M   'P 1'
#
loop_
_entity.id
_entity.type
_entity.pdbx_description
1 polymer ?
#
loop_
_entity_poly.entity_id
_entity_poly.type
_entity_poly.pdbx_seq_one_letter_code
_entity_poly.pdbx_strand_id
1 'polypeptide(L)'
;MGTWKRRFLASVLAATAGLVLGTANTAVAEPEGVVVDKTTNPVAGTYLVTYKPETAARASVQQTAQSLTDRFGGNVDAVLSKTMSGFVVTGLSDRAARRLAADPRVAEVRQSGTARIGTSALGPGGTQKDPQNWGIDRIDQRDRPLDRSYTYPNDGAGVTAYIVDTGINYSHNEFGGRAKAGVDFVNANDGGKDCHGHGSHVAGIVGGSTRGVAKKVDLVAVRILKCDGFGLDTDVNKAAEWIAQNAKKPAVVNMSIYTDDPDVAVSAIRGSINSGVQWALINGNNGGNVCSYGPGGQMTEGVTTGSTTSSDGKRSDSNYGTCMDVWAPGDSINSAWYNGNSSYNTIGGTSMAAPHVAGAMALRLHDEPGSTPAQLEKWIVDNASQGKLSGIGSSPNKLLYIPNTGTPPDGPVARFTASCPSNGLKCSFDGSTSSGTISSYKWAFGDNTADGDGKTVDHTYGTKGTYTVKLTVTDNAGKSNTAEQQVNVGSSGGGQPPTSSFTVNCQSSAKCAFDGNGSRDPDGQISSYAWDFGDGTTGNGATTSHTYPAKSATYTAKLTVTDNSGNSATSQRSVQCWGFGSGQAFCF
;
A
#
# COMPACT_ATOMS: atom_id res chain seq x y z
N MET A 1 62.93 35.31 44.93
CA MET A 1 63.81 36.43 44.53
C MET A 1 63.08 37.15 43.45
N GLY A 2 62.60 38.32 43.58
CA GLY A 2 62.72 39.63 44.12
C GLY A 2 61.61 40.41 43.38
N THR A 3 60.59 40.80 43.99
CA THR A 3 60.21 42.15 44.48
C THR A 3 60.68 43.30 43.61
N TRP A 4 59.70 44.12 43.11
CA TRP A 4 59.81 45.58 43.35
C TRP A 4 58.44 46.24 43.16
N LYS A 5 58.00 46.91 44.24
CA LYS A 5 56.91 47.91 44.36
C LYS A 5 57.38 49.28 43.85
N ARG A 6 56.46 50.17 43.40
CA ARG A 6 56.34 51.60 43.67
C ARG A 6 55.07 52.08 42.98
N ARG A 7 54.05 52.58 43.58
CA ARG A 7 53.69 53.73 44.47
C ARG A 7 53.71 55.08 43.72
N PHE A 8 52.51 55.77 43.93
CA PHE A 8 52.19 57.22 43.93
C PHE A 8 51.84 57.84 42.57
N LEU A 9 50.83 58.69 42.45
CA LEU A 9 50.18 59.72 43.27
C LEU A 9 48.75 60.03 42.78
N ALA A 10 47.89 60.43 43.68
CA ALA A 10 46.57 60.95 43.46
C ALA A 10 46.62 62.40 42.92
N SER A 11 45.66 62.78 42.10
CA SER A 11 45.22 64.16 41.94
C SER A 11 43.70 64.20 41.81
N VAL A 12 43.06 64.84 42.72
CA VAL A 12 41.64 65.15 42.81
C VAL A 12 41.38 66.34 41.87
N LEU A 13 40.46 66.23 40.94
CA LEU A 13 39.74 67.36 40.33
C LEU A 13 38.27 67.06 40.32
N ALA A 14 37.49 67.82 41.04
CA ALA A 14 36.04 67.81 41.00
C ALA A 14 35.58 68.46 39.69
N ALA A 15 34.72 67.80 38.94
CA ALA A 15 33.96 68.40 37.86
C ALA A 15 32.52 67.87 37.94
N THR A 16 31.62 68.79 38.00
CA THR A 16 30.19 68.72 38.16
C THR A 16 29.55 67.75 37.16
N ALA A 17 28.81 66.78 37.68
CA ALA A 17 28.03 65.80 36.93
C ALA A 17 26.78 66.47 36.34
N GLY A 18 26.74 66.60 35.02
CA GLY A 18 25.48 66.71 34.26
C GLY A 18 24.87 65.31 34.08
N LEU A 19 23.75 65.05 34.73
CA LEU A 19 22.99 63.81 34.58
C LEU A 19 22.31 63.80 33.20
N VAL A 20 22.95 63.18 32.19
CA VAL A 20 22.25 62.80 30.95
C VAL A 20 21.59 61.45 31.21
N LEU A 21 20.27 61.47 31.41
CA LEU A 21 19.43 60.29 31.36
C LEU A 21 19.45 59.75 29.91
N GLY A 22 20.39 58.89 29.62
CA GLY A 22 20.34 58.08 28.44
C GLY A 22 19.20 57.07 28.59
N THR A 23 18.09 57.28 27.89
CA THR A 23 17.06 56.27 27.72
C THR A 23 17.72 55.10 26.96
N ALA A 24 18.04 54.05 27.69
CA ALA A 24 18.37 52.77 27.07
C ALA A 24 17.10 52.30 26.34
N ASN A 25 17.07 52.48 25.02
CA ASN A 25 16.12 51.82 24.17
C ASN A 25 16.38 50.32 24.29
N THR A 26 15.71 49.65 25.20
CA THR A 26 15.61 48.21 25.17
C THR A 26 14.85 47.86 23.88
N ALA A 27 15.58 47.49 22.82
CA ALA A 27 14.97 46.93 21.63
C ALA A 27 14.19 45.69 22.07
N VAL A 28 12.87 45.81 22.17
CA VAL A 28 11.98 44.68 22.38
C VAL A 28 12.18 43.80 21.16
N ALA A 29 12.66 42.58 21.40
CA ALA A 29 12.81 41.60 20.33
C ALA A 29 11.45 41.39 19.67
N GLU A 30 11.37 41.61 18.35
CA GLU A 30 10.12 41.37 17.63
C GLU A 30 9.76 39.88 17.73
N PRO A 31 8.46 39.55 17.90
CA PRO A 31 8.01 38.16 18.03
C PRO A 31 8.39 37.35 16.81
N GLU A 32 8.84 36.10 17.02
CA GLU A 32 9.14 35.13 15.97
C GLU A 32 8.09 34.02 16.04
N GLY A 33 7.56 33.63 14.86
CA GLY A 33 6.64 32.52 14.66
C GLY A 33 7.38 31.28 14.10
N VAL A 34 6.62 30.22 13.88
CA VAL A 34 7.14 28.95 13.35
C VAL A 34 7.05 28.96 11.82
N VAL A 35 8.17 28.72 11.16
CA VAL A 35 8.21 28.41 9.72
C VAL A 35 8.05 26.92 9.57
N VAL A 36 7.09 26.49 8.75
CA VAL A 36 6.87 25.07 8.44
C VAL A 36 7.92 24.63 7.41
N ASP A 37 8.80 23.73 7.83
CA ASP A 37 9.77 23.08 6.95
C ASP A 37 9.49 21.57 6.93
N LYS A 38 8.95 21.08 5.80
CA LYS A 38 8.72 19.66 5.52
C LYS A 38 9.45 19.20 4.27
N THR A 39 10.28 20.07 3.70
CA THR A 39 11.02 19.76 2.48
C THR A 39 12.36 19.11 2.77
N THR A 40 12.73 18.11 1.98
CA THR A 40 14.06 17.47 2.05
C THR A 40 15.13 18.24 1.28
N ASN A 41 14.73 19.18 0.42
CA ASN A 41 15.63 20.00 -0.40
C ASN A 41 15.12 21.46 -0.37
N PRO A 42 15.38 22.21 0.69
CA PRO A 42 14.91 23.58 0.82
C PRO A 42 15.58 24.52 -0.19
N VAL A 43 14.79 25.42 -0.75
CA VAL A 43 15.27 26.51 -1.60
C VAL A 43 15.47 27.74 -0.70
N ALA A 44 16.72 28.06 -0.40
CA ALA A 44 17.07 29.14 0.51
C ALA A 44 16.39 30.46 0.10
N GLY A 45 15.81 31.15 1.08
CA GLY A 45 15.20 32.45 0.89
C GLY A 45 13.85 32.46 0.15
N THR A 46 13.28 31.30 -0.18
CA THR A 46 12.00 31.19 -0.88
C THR A 46 10.94 30.56 0.00
N TYR A 47 9.82 31.24 0.18
CA TYR A 47 8.73 30.81 1.06
C TYR A 47 7.35 31.02 0.42
N LEU A 48 6.44 30.10 0.71
CA LEU A 48 5.01 30.26 0.48
C LEU A 48 4.36 30.84 1.75
N VAL A 49 3.67 31.96 1.60
CA VAL A 49 2.95 32.65 2.68
C VAL A 49 1.46 32.55 2.42
N THR A 50 0.70 32.02 3.39
CA THR A 50 -0.76 31.98 3.33
C THR A 50 -1.37 32.91 4.37
N TYR A 51 -2.50 33.53 4.02
CA TYR A 51 -3.21 34.48 4.91
C TYR A 51 -4.30 33.79 5.71
N LYS A 52 -4.60 34.37 6.86
CA LYS A 52 -5.80 33.99 7.62
C LYS A 52 -7.06 34.37 6.84
N PRO A 53 -8.18 33.64 7.01
CA PRO A 53 -9.41 33.90 6.26
C PRO A 53 -9.92 35.35 6.41
N GLU A 54 -9.81 35.93 7.59
CA GLU A 54 -10.23 37.31 7.86
C GLU A 54 -9.36 38.36 7.14
N THR A 55 -8.11 38.07 6.88
CA THR A 55 -7.19 38.91 6.09
C THR A 55 -7.55 38.88 4.62
N ALA A 56 -7.81 37.69 4.12
CA ALA A 56 -8.20 37.44 2.72
C ALA A 56 -9.53 38.14 2.36
N ALA A 57 -10.43 38.30 3.34
CA ALA A 57 -11.74 38.95 3.16
C ALA A 57 -11.70 40.50 3.19
N ARG A 58 -10.64 41.09 3.74
CA ARG A 58 -10.59 42.53 4.06
C ARG A 58 -9.68 43.38 3.16
N ALA A 59 -8.70 42.78 2.51
CA ALA A 59 -7.74 43.49 1.66
C ALA A 59 -7.44 42.71 0.39
N SER A 60 -6.96 43.40 -0.66
CA SER A 60 -6.46 42.65 -1.82
C SER A 60 -5.21 41.83 -1.45
N VAL A 61 -5.16 40.61 -1.94
CA VAL A 61 -4.04 39.68 -1.68
C VAL A 61 -2.69 40.31 -2.10
N GLN A 62 -2.68 41.07 -3.20
CA GLN A 62 -1.49 41.74 -3.70
C GLN A 62 -1.02 42.89 -2.80
N GLN A 63 -1.95 43.72 -2.32
CA GLN A 63 -1.58 44.83 -1.43
C GLN A 63 -1.06 44.32 -0.08
N THR A 64 -1.62 43.22 0.41
CA THR A 64 -1.15 42.60 1.65
C THR A 64 0.23 41.99 1.46
N ALA A 65 0.50 41.32 0.33
CA ALA A 65 1.82 40.79 0.00
C ALA A 65 2.88 41.90 -0.03
N GLN A 66 2.60 42.98 -0.73
CA GLN A 66 3.52 44.15 -0.79
C GLN A 66 3.78 44.73 0.58
N SER A 67 2.73 44.99 1.37
CA SER A 67 2.89 45.50 2.73
C SER A 67 3.71 44.63 3.67
N LEU A 68 3.65 43.30 3.47
CA LEU A 68 4.44 42.34 4.25
C LEU A 68 5.90 42.34 3.80
N THR A 69 6.17 42.35 2.50
CA THR A 69 7.55 42.40 1.98
C THR A 69 8.22 43.74 2.25
N ASP A 70 7.49 44.86 2.20
CA ASP A 70 8.01 46.18 2.61
C ASP A 70 8.47 46.18 4.09
N ARG A 71 7.77 45.43 4.95
CA ARG A 71 8.07 45.38 6.39
C ARG A 71 9.18 44.38 6.73
N PHE A 72 9.14 43.17 6.14
CA PHE A 72 10.00 42.07 6.54
C PHE A 72 11.15 41.79 5.55
N GLY A 73 11.11 42.44 4.39
CA GLY A 73 12.07 42.21 3.30
C GLY A 73 11.61 41.10 2.33
N GLY A 74 12.45 40.80 1.35
CA GLY A 74 12.15 39.89 0.26
C GLY A 74 11.40 40.56 -0.89
N ASN A 75 11.19 39.77 -1.96
CA ASN A 75 10.46 40.21 -3.15
C ASN A 75 9.26 39.33 -3.39
N VAL A 76 8.11 39.92 -3.72
CA VAL A 76 6.93 39.15 -4.14
C VAL A 76 7.21 38.54 -5.50
N ASP A 77 7.29 37.21 -5.57
CA ASP A 77 7.50 36.45 -6.81
C ASP A 77 6.17 36.15 -7.51
N ALA A 78 5.19 35.71 -6.75
CA ALA A 78 3.85 35.42 -7.27
C ALA A 78 2.76 35.72 -6.24
N VAL A 79 1.62 36.24 -6.72
CA VAL A 79 0.40 36.43 -5.92
C VAL A 79 -0.62 35.36 -6.25
N LEU A 80 -1.08 34.62 -5.22
CA LEU A 80 -1.99 33.49 -5.34
C LEU A 80 -3.38 33.90 -4.83
N SER A 81 -4.23 34.43 -5.71
CA SER A 81 -5.55 34.98 -5.33
C SER A 81 -6.74 34.16 -5.85
N LYS A 82 -6.50 33.17 -6.71
CA LYS A 82 -7.55 32.33 -7.32
C LYS A 82 -7.61 30.91 -6.72
N THR A 83 -6.45 30.37 -6.39
CA THR A 83 -6.34 29.00 -5.86
C THR A 83 -6.21 28.97 -4.34
N MET A 84 -5.64 30.03 -3.76
CA MET A 84 -5.48 30.25 -2.33
C MET A 84 -5.28 31.75 -2.06
N SER A 85 -5.38 32.18 -0.80
CA SER A 85 -5.09 33.57 -0.42
C SER A 85 -3.68 33.63 0.16
N GLY A 86 -2.72 34.07 -0.64
CA GLY A 86 -1.32 34.09 -0.25
C GLY A 86 -0.40 34.59 -1.34
N PHE A 87 0.93 34.43 -1.13
CA PHE A 87 1.95 34.81 -2.10
C PHE A 87 3.22 33.99 -1.93
N VAL A 88 4.04 33.94 -2.97
CA VAL A 88 5.40 33.42 -2.92
C VAL A 88 6.36 34.61 -2.74
N VAL A 89 7.29 34.48 -1.79
CA VAL A 89 8.33 35.47 -1.53
C VAL A 89 9.70 34.85 -1.74
N THR A 90 10.61 35.63 -2.38
CA THR A 90 12.01 35.26 -2.61
C THR A 90 12.95 36.26 -1.95
N GLY A 91 14.20 35.87 -1.70
CA GLY A 91 15.21 36.73 -1.08
C GLY A 91 14.95 37.05 0.40
N LEU A 92 14.09 36.29 1.08
CA LEU A 92 13.77 36.49 2.50
C LEU A 92 14.71 35.67 3.38
N SER A 93 15.34 36.30 4.38
CA SER A 93 16.18 35.57 5.33
C SER A 93 15.34 34.71 6.29
N ASP A 94 15.89 33.61 6.82
CA ASP A 94 15.20 32.71 7.76
C ASP A 94 14.66 33.44 9.00
N ARG A 95 15.41 34.45 9.50
CA ARG A 95 14.96 35.25 10.63
C ARG A 95 13.76 36.13 10.23
N ALA A 96 13.80 36.74 9.05
CA ALA A 96 12.70 37.54 8.54
C ALA A 96 11.46 36.67 8.26
N ALA A 97 11.65 35.43 7.79
CA ALA A 97 10.56 34.47 7.61
C ALA A 97 9.88 34.11 8.93
N ARG A 98 10.65 33.88 10.02
CA ARG A 98 10.08 33.67 11.36
C ARG A 98 9.31 34.88 11.88
N ARG A 99 9.83 36.09 11.66
CA ARG A 99 9.13 37.32 12.03
C ARG A 99 7.85 37.53 11.20
N LEU A 100 7.89 37.22 9.92
CA LEU A 100 6.72 37.21 9.04
C LEU A 100 5.67 36.18 9.51
N ALA A 101 6.09 35.00 9.97
CA ALA A 101 5.20 33.98 10.51
C ALA A 101 4.50 34.39 11.81
N ALA A 102 5.02 35.39 12.52
CA ALA A 102 4.39 35.96 13.70
C ALA A 102 3.40 37.12 13.38
N ASP A 103 3.31 37.57 12.13
CA ASP A 103 2.40 38.65 11.74
C ASP A 103 0.93 38.17 11.85
N PRO A 104 0.05 38.92 12.51
CA PRO A 104 -1.33 38.52 12.76
C PRO A 104 -2.16 38.25 11.50
N ARG A 105 -1.75 38.74 10.34
CA ARG A 105 -2.40 38.53 9.03
C ARG A 105 -2.03 37.18 8.40
N VAL A 106 -0.94 36.56 8.85
CA VAL A 106 -0.37 35.36 8.28
C VAL A 106 -0.90 34.11 8.99
N ALA A 107 -1.35 33.12 8.24
CA ALA A 107 -1.76 31.83 8.76
C ALA A 107 -0.57 30.87 8.82
N GLU A 108 0.26 30.86 7.76
CA GLU A 108 1.42 29.98 7.66
C GLU A 108 2.50 30.60 6.78
N VAL A 109 3.77 30.37 7.14
CA VAL A 109 4.94 30.57 6.29
C VAL A 109 5.59 29.19 6.11
N ARG A 110 5.69 28.72 4.87
CA ARG A 110 6.22 27.42 4.51
C ARG A 110 7.48 27.57 3.67
N GLN A 111 8.56 26.90 4.06
CA GLN A 111 9.78 26.83 3.28
C GLN A 111 9.49 26.15 1.92
N SER A 112 9.89 26.79 0.83
CA SER A 112 9.82 26.19 -0.50
C SER A 112 10.89 25.12 -0.66
N GLY A 113 10.51 24.01 -1.30
CA GLY A 113 11.43 22.96 -1.74
C GLY A 113 11.52 22.91 -3.26
N THR A 114 12.45 22.09 -3.77
CA THR A 114 12.55 21.85 -5.20
C THR A 114 11.41 20.96 -5.68
N ALA A 115 10.62 21.42 -6.66
CA ALA A 115 9.77 20.57 -7.47
C ALA A 115 10.66 19.89 -8.52
N ARG A 116 10.55 18.57 -8.61
CA ARG A 116 11.26 17.79 -9.63
C ARG A 116 10.23 17.16 -10.54
N ILE A 117 10.55 17.06 -11.84
CA ILE A 117 9.88 16.09 -12.69
C ILE A 117 10.11 14.75 -11.98
N GLY A 118 9.03 14.06 -11.63
CA GLY A 118 9.08 12.71 -11.03
C GLY A 118 9.56 11.66 -12.05
N THR A 119 10.67 11.93 -12.69
CA THR A 119 11.55 10.92 -13.22
C THR A 119 12.45 10.53 -12.04
N SER A 120 12.05 9.56 -11.23
CA SER A 120 13.03 8.57 -10.86
C SER A 120 13.76 8.29 -12.16
N ALA A 121 15.08 8.48 -12.23
CA ALA A 121 15.83 7.82 -13.27
C ALA A 121 15.46 6.36 -13.08
N LEU A 122 14.53 5.86 -13.93
CA LEU A 122 14.13 4.47 -13.96
C LEU A 122 15.47 3.75 -14.04
N GLY A 123 15.83 2.99 -13.03
CA GLY A 123 17.01 2.15 -13.12
C GLY A 123 16.80 1.35 -14.41
N PRO A 124 17.75 1.33 -15.34
CA PRO A 124 17.52 0.78 -16.65
C PRO A 124 17.03 -0.66 -16.48
N GLY A 125 15.91 -0.99 -17.10
CA GLY A 125 15.53 -2.36 -17.34
C GLY A 125 16.68 -3.08 -18.05
N GLY A 126 16.73 -4.39 -18.00
CA GLY A 126 17.83 -5.14 -18.60
C GLY A 126 17.47 -6.58 -18.81
N THR A 127 18.38 -7.31 -19.44
CA THR A 127 18.28 -8.76 -19.63
C THR A 127 19.51 -9.43 -19.06
N GLN A 128 19.31 -10.35 -18.12
CA GLN A 128 20.34 -11.24 -17.59
C GLN A 128 20.25 -12.58 -18.31
N LYS A 129 21.33 -13.01 -18.92
CA LYS A 129 21.43 -14.35 -19.53
C LYS A 129 21.81 -15.40 -18.49
N ASP A 130 21.33 -16.62 -18.69
CA ASP A 130 21.61 -17.81 -17.89
C ASP A 130 21.49 -17.58 -16.37
N PRO A 131 20.34 -17.09 -15.86
CA PRO A 131 20.18 -16.84 -14.44
C PRO A 131 20.28 -18.15 -13.65
N GLN A 132 21.06 -18.14 -12.57
CA GLN A 132 21.23 -19.33 -11.71
C GLN A 132 19.99 -19.61 -10.85
N ASN A 133 19.13 -18.63 -10.66
CA ASN A 133 17.78 -18.79 -10.14
C ASN A 133 16.84 -18.93 -11.35
N TRP A 134 16.39 -20.14 -11.64
CA TRP A 134 15.45 -20.39 -12.74
C TRP A 134 14.10 -19.68 -12.54
N GLY A 135 13.78 -19.37 -11.28
CA GLY A 135 12.53 -18.73 -10.94
C GLY A 135 12.38 -17.35 -11.55
N ILE A 136 13.48 -16.58 -11.65
CA ILE A 136 13.41 -15.24 -12.28
C ILE A 136 13.19 -15.32 -13.79
N ASP A 137 13.76 -16.33 -14.47
CA ASP A 137 13.49 -16.65 -15.88
C ASP A 137 12.02 -17.07 -16.10
N ARG A 138 11.42 -17.79 -15.12
CA ARG A 138 10.02 -18.23 -15.27
C ARG A 138 9.00 -17.10 -15.13
N ILE A 139 9.28 -16.10 -14.33
CA ILE A 139 8.31 -15.04 -14.02
C ILE A 139 8.32 -13.86 -15.01
N ASP A 140 9.26 -13.78 -15.94
CA ASP A 140 9.27 -12.76 -17.00
C ASP A 140 8.69 -13.25 -18.33
N GLN A 141 8.25 -14.50 -18.38
CA GLN A 141 7.60 -15.11 -19.54
C GLN A 141 6.30 -15.83 -19.16
N ARG A 142 5.34 -15.88 -20.10
CA ARG A 142 4.04 -16.51 -19.82
C ARG A 142 4.04 -18.00 -20.03
N ASP A 143 4.86 -18.49 -20.94
CA ASP A 143 4.85 -19.88 -21.40
C ASP A 143 6.22 -20.52 -21.24
N ARG A 144 6.23 -21.87 -21.16
CA ARG A 144 7.42 -22.69 -21.27
C ARG A 144 7.66 -23.07 -22.74
N PRO A 145 8.88 -23.43 -23.13
CA PRO A 145 10.08 -23.61 -22.30
C PRO A 145 10.72 -22.30 -21.84
N LEU A 146 11.53 -22.35 -20.78
CA LEU A 146 12.33 -21.23 -20.30
C LEU A 146 13.37 -20.85 -21.38
N ASP A 147 13.56 -19.55 -21.61
CA ASP A 147 14.45 -19.03 -22.66
C ASP A 147 15.88 -18.77 -22.16
N ARG A 148 16.15 -19.09 -20.90
CA ARG A 148 17.42 -18.90 -20.20
C ARG A 148 17.82 -17.42 -20.10
N SER A 149 16.85 -16.56 -19.95
CA SER A 149 17.08 -15.16 -19.70
C SER A 149 16.09 -14.62 -18.67
N TYR A 150 16.47 -13.57 -18.00
CA TYR A 150 15.56 -12.79 -17.15
C TYR A 150 15.58 -11.35 -17.63
N THR A 151 14.48 -10.92 -18.21
CA THR A 151 14.28 -9.54 -18.64
C THR A 151 13.41 -8.81 -17.65
N TYR A 152 13.94 -7.75 -17.05
CA TYR A 152 13.28 -6.98 -16.01
C TYR A 152 13.01 -5.54 -16.48
N PRO A 153 11.83 -4.96 -16.14
CA PRO A 153 11.46 -3.62 -16.61
C PRO A 153 12.31 -2.52 -15.97
N ASN A 154 12.74 -2.72 -14.74
CA ASN A 154 13.57 -1.84 -13.94
C ASN A 154 14.32 -2.65 -12.87
N ASP A 155 15.22 -2.05 -12.13
CA ASP A 155 16.05 -2.74 -11.13
C ASP A 155 15.57 -2.59 -9.68
N GLY A 156 14.44 -1.92 -9.43
CA GLY A 156 13.86 -1.71 -8.10
C GLY A 156 14.59 -0.68 -7.23
N ALA A 157 15.51 0.13 -7.79
CA ALA A 157 16.24 1.15 -7.04
C ALA A 157 15.27 2.16 -6.38
N GLY A 158 15.60 2.59 -5.15
CA GLY A 158 14.77 3.54 -4.38
C GLY A 158 13.61 2.93 -3.62
N VAL A 159 13.36 1.62 -3.76
CA VAL A 159 12.40 0.86 -2.95
C VAL A 159 13.13 0.12 -1.83
N THR A 160 12.49 -0.03 -0.67
CA THR A 160 13.01 -0.78 0.47
C THR A 160 12.22 -2.07 0.67
N ALA A 161 12.90 -3.22 0.72
CA ALA A 161 12.32 -4.51 1.07
C ALA A 161 12.74 -4.92 2.49
N TYR A 162 11.77 -5.11 3.37
CA TYR A 162 11.96 -5.58 4.73
C TYR A 162 11.87 -7.11 4.75
N ILE A 163 12.90 -7.76 5.31
CA ILE A 163 13.02 -9.22 5.37
C ILE A 163 12.78 -9.67 6.80
N VAL A 164 11.57 -10.17 7.07
CA VAL A 164 11.18 -10.68 8.38
C VAL A 164 11.57 -12.16 8.44
N ASP A 165 12.73 -12.49 9.07
CA ASP A 165 13.36 -13.79 8.97
C ASP A 165 14.49 -14.00 10.02
N THR A 166 15.50 -14.85 9.73
CA THR A 166 16.69 -15.16 10.54
C THR A 166 17.78 -14.09 10.51
N GLY A 167 17.57 -13.00 9.75
CA GLY A 167 18.56 -11.95 9.51
C GLY A 167 19.12 -11.97 8.08
N ILE A 168 20.14 -11.16 7.81
CA ILE A 168 20.81 -11.08 6.50
C ILE A 168 22.33 -11.08 6.68
N ASN A 169 23.07 -11.81 5.83
CA ASN A 169 24.51 -11.64 5.69
C ASN A 169 24.80 -10.38 4.87
N TYR A 170 24.95 -9.24 5.52
CA TYR A 170 25.11 -7.92 4.88
C TYR A 170 26.32 -7.81 3.95
N SER A 171 27.36 -8.63 4.21
CA SER A 171 28.61 -8.62 3.45
C SER A 171 28.56 -9.46 2.18
N HIS A 172 27.46 -10.19 1.94
CA HIS A 172 27.34 -11.04 0.78
C HIS A 172 27.38 -10.24 -0.53
N ASN A 173 28.14 -10.72 -1.52
CA ASN A 173 28.39 -10.03 -2.79
C ASN A 173 27.10 -9.71 -3.57
N GLU A 174 26.06 -10.55 -3.44
CA GLU A 174 24.75 -10.32 -4.05
C GLU A 174 24.12 -8.97 -3.62
N PHE A 175 24.46 -8.49 -2.43
CA PHE A 175 23.83 -7.30 -1.90
C PHE A 175 24.58 -6.00 -2.21
N GLY A 176 25.89 -6.06 -2.46
CA GLY A 176 26.67 -4.87 -2.87
C GLY A 176 26.52 -3.68 -1.90
N GLY A 177 26.40 -3.91 -0.60
CA GLY A 177 26.20 -2.87 0.42
C GLY A 177 24.76 -2.36 0.58
N ARG A 178 23.79 -2.90 -0.17
CA ARG A 178 22.36 -2.52 -0.10
C ARG A 178 21.61 -3.17 1.08
N ALA A 179 22.12 -4.27 1.62
CA ALA A 179 21.56 -4.93 2.79
C ALA A 179 22.03 -4.26 4.09
N LYS A 180 21.09 -3.96 4.98
CA LYS A 180 21.33 -3.21 6.22
C LYS A 180 20.57 -3.82 7.40
N ALA A 181 21.08 -3.54 8.60
CA ALA A 181 20.35 -3.82 9.83
C ALA A 181 19.11 -2.94 9.93
N GLY A 182 18.00 -3.53 10.33
CA GLY A 182 16.79 -2.84 10.77
C GLY A 182 16.62 -3.04 12.28
N VAL A 183 16.02 -4.16 12.69
CA VAL A 183 15.82 -4.53 14.09
C VAL A 183 16.06 -6.01 14.30
N ASP A 184 16.55 -6.35 15.51
CA ASP A 184 16.77 -7.73 15.95
C ASP A 184 16.01 -7.97 17.24
N PHE A 185 14.94 -8.75 17.18
CA PHE A 185 14.13 -9.13 18.34
C PHE A 185 14.68 -10.39 19.07
N VAL A 186 15.67 -11.06 18.48
CA VAL A 186 16.31 -12.25 19.07
C VAL A 186 17.50 -11.85 19.93
N ASN A 187 18.38 -10.98 19.39
CA ASN A 187 19.56 -10.49 20.08
C ASN A 187 19.95 -9.09 19.58
N ALA A 188 19.56 -8.07 20.32
CA ALA A 188 19.78 -6.67 19.94
C ALA A 188 21.27 -6.31 19.67
N ASN A 189 22.22 -7.10 20.15
CA ASN A 189 23.66 -6.87 19.97
C ASN A 189 24.22 -7.41 18.64
N ASP A 190 23.50 -8.31 17.96
CA ASP A 190 23.93 -8.91 16.69
C ASP A 190 23.54 -8.08 15.47
N GLY A 191 22.66 -7.08 15.66
CA GLY A 191 22.23 -6.17 14.61
C GLY A 191 21.51 -6.87 13.45
N GLY A 192 20.87 -8.01 13.69
CA GLY A 192 20.11 -8.76 12.66
C GLY A 192 20.99 -9.52 11.67
N LYS A 193 22.23 -9.88 12.02
CA LYS A 193 23.06 -10.76 11.19
C LYS A 193 22.48 -12.17 11.13
N ASP A 194 22.49 -12.73 9.95
CA ASP A 194 22.03 -14.10 9.71
C ASP A 194 23.05 -15.12 10.20
N CYS A 195 22.58 -16.11 10.96
CA CYS A 195 23.36 -17.22 11.46
C CYS A 195 22.76 -18.61 11.10
N HIS A 196 21.66 -18.61 10.32
CA HIS A 196 20.98 -19.80 9.85
C HIS A 196 21.13 -19.98 8.32
N GLY A 197 20.88 -18.90 7.56
CA GLY A 197 20.98 -18.85 6.10
C GLY A 197 19.66 -18.62 5.40
N HIS A 198 18.52 -18.92 6.02
CA HIS A 198 17.20 -18.77 5.41
C HIS A 198 16.91 -17.31 5.05
N GLY A 199 17.15 -16.37 5.95
CA GLY A 199 16.92 -14.94 5.71
C GLY A 199 17.83 -14.36 4.63
N SER A 200 19.12 -14.76 4.58
CA SER A 200 20.01 -14.38 3.47
C SER A 200 19.53 -14.93 2.14
N HIS A 201 18.99 -16.16 2.14
CA HIS A 201 18.47 -16.81 0.94
C HIS A 201 17.26 -16.07 0.38
N VAL A 202 16.26 -15.78 1.19
CA VAL A 202 15.07 -15.04 0.76
C VAL A 202 15.41 -13.60 0.36
N ALA A 203 16.32 -12.92 1.09
CA ALA A 203 16.82 -11.60 0.71
C ALA A 203 17.49 -11.62 -0.68
N GLY A 204 18.23 -12.69 -1.00
CA GLY A 204 18.88 -12.88 -2.30
C GLY A 204 17.87 -13.06 -3.45
N ILE A 205 16.72 -13.69 -3.20
CA ILE A 205 15.63 -13.83 -4.19
C ILE A 205 14.92 -12.49 -4.40
N VAL A 206 14.68 -11.71 -3.33
CA VAL A 206 14.07 -10.38 -3.46
C VAL A 206 15.00 -9.45 -4.25
N GLY A 207 16.27 -9.34 -3.83
CA GLY A 207 17.12 -8.22 -4.23
C GLY A 207 18.59 -8.54 -4.51
N GLY A 208 18.95 -9.81 -4.73
CA GLY A 208 20.30 -10.16 -5.16
C GLY A 208 20.63 -9.61 -6.54
N SER A 209 21.86 -9.19 -6.75
CA SER A 209 22.33 -8.62 -8.02
C SER A 209 22.25 -9.60 -9.19
N THR A 210 22.47 -10.90 -8.94
CA THR A 210 22.46 -11.94 -9.97
C THR A 210 21.34 -12.97 -9.80
N ARG A 211 20.77 -13.12 -8.59
CA ARG A 211 19.71 -14.09 -8.29
C ARG A 211 18.38 -13.46 -7.93
N GLY A 212 18.38 -12.15 -7.74
CA GLY A 212 17.22 -11.38 -7.28
C GLY A 212 16.32 -10.92 -8.42
N VAL A 213 15.06 -10.72 -8.07
CA VAL A 213 14.03 -10.12 -8.92
C VAL A 213 14.30 -8.61 -9.08
N ALA A 214 14.37 -7.87 -7.98
CA ALA A 214 14.61 -6.41 -7.94
C ALA A 214 16.07 -6.12 -7.60
N LYS A 215 16.92 -6.07 -8.61
CA LYS A 215 18.39 -6.16 -8.48
C LYS A 215 19.06 -5.04 -7.69
N LYS A 216 18.39 -3.90 -7.49
CA LYS A 216 18.91 -2.74 -6.74
C LYS A 216 17.98 -2.25 -5.62
N VAL A 217 16.99 -3.05 -5.23
CA VAL A 217 16.19 -2.77 -4.04
C VAL A 217 17.08 -2.71 -2.79
N ASP A 218 16.82 -1.77 -1.88
CA ASP A 218 17.43 -1.74 -0.55
C ASP A 218 16.82 -2.86 0.31
N LEU A 219 17.65 -3.60 1.05
CA LEU A 219 17.24 -4.72 1.88
C LEU A 219 17.45 -4.38 3.35
N VAL A 220 16.43 -4.60 4.19
CA VAL A 220 16.50 -4.31 5.62
C VAL A 220 16.11 -5.57 6.41
N ALA A 221 17.01 -6.05 7.25
CA ALA A 221 16.77 -7.20 8.11
C ALA A 221 15.84 -6.85 9.27
N VAL A 222 14.78 -7.62 9.44
CA VAL A 222 13.93 -7.62 10.63
C VAL A 222 14.00 -9.03 11.22
N ARG A 223 14.97 -9.26 12.11
CA ARG A 223 15.25 -10.59 12.63
C ARG A 223 14.30 -10.96 13.76
N ILE A 224 13.59 -12.06 13.57
CA ILE A 224 12.68 -12.65 14.56
C ILE A 224 12.96 -14.13 14.83
N LEU A 225 13.82 -14.76 14.01
CA LEU A 225 14.19 -16.17 14.17
C LEU A 225 15.63 -16.32 14.63
N LYS A 226 15.86 -17.32 15.49
CA LYS A 226 17.17 -17.73 15.99
C LYS A 226 17.97 -18.47 14.93
N CYS A 227 19.23 -18.86 15.29
CA CYS A 227 20.12 -19.64 14.42
C CYS A 227 19.64 -21.08 14.18
N ASP A 228 18.67 -21.56 14.92
CA ASP A 228 18.00 -22.85 14.73
C ASP A 228 16.77 -22.76 13.82
N GLY A 229 16.41 -21.54 13.35
CA GLY A 229 15.26 -21.28 12.51
C GLY A 229 13.94 -21.12 13.27
N PHE A 230 13.94 -21.13 14.61
CA PHE A 230 12.74 -20.96 15.42
C PHE A 230 12.71 -19.59 16.10
N GLY A 231 11.49 -19.09 16.32
CA GLY A 231 11.22 -17.81 17.02
C GLY A 231 9.91 -17.86 17.77
N LEU A 232 9.49 -16.74 18.30
CA LEU A 232 8.16 -16.59 18.89
C LEU A 232 7.19 -16.02 17.85
N ASP A 233 6.00 -16.56 17.77
CA ASP A 233 4.93 -16.03 16.92
C ASP A 233 4.57 -14.58 17.28
N THR A 234 4.64 -14.22 18.58
CA THR A 234 4.50 -12.84 19.05
C THR A 234 5.58 -11.89 18.54
N ASP A 235 6.75 -12.37 18.11
CA ASP A 235 7.78 -11.52 17.50
C ASP A 235 7.38 -11.06 16.10
N VAL A 236 6.46 -11.77 15.42
CA VAL A 236 5.81 -11.29 14.17
C VAL A 236 5.00 -10.03 14.45
N ASN A 237 4.26 -9.98 15.58
CA ASN A 237 3.52 -8.77 15.98
C ASN A 237 4.45 -7.57 16.20
N LYS A 238 5.60 -7.79 16.89
CA LYS A 238 6.61 -6.74 17.11
C LYS A 238 7.23 -6.27 15.79
N ALA A 239 7.52 -7.20 14.87
CA ALA A 239 8.04 -6.88 13.55
C ALA A 239 7.06 -6.04 12.74
N ALA A 240 5.78 -6.42 12.72
CA ALA A 240 4.73 -5.68 12.02
C ALA A 240 4.56 -4.26 12.57
N GLU A 241 4.54 -4.11 13.89
CA GLU A 241 4.46 -2.80 14.57
C GLU A 241 5.69 -1.93 14.25
N TRP A 242 6.90 -2.51 14.34
CA TRP A 242 8.13 -1.79 14.04
C TRP A 242 8.16 -1.33 12.57
N ILE A 243 7.74 -2.18 11.63
CA ILE A 243 7.67 -1.84 10.20
C ILE A 243 6.66 -0.71 9.98
N ALA A 244 5.47 -0.79 10.59
CA ALA A 244 4.45 0.26 10.47
C ALA A 244 4.98 1.64 10.91
N GLN A 245 5.84 1.67 11.93
CA GLN A 245 6.42 2.90 12.49
C GLN A 245 7.68 3.38 11.78
N ASN A 246 8.50 2.47 11.22
CA ASN A 246 9.86 2.79 10.77
C ASN A 246 10.09 2.58 9.27
N ALA A 247 9.11 2.04 8.52
CA ALA A 247 9.33 1.72 7.12
C ALA A 247 9.61 2.98 6.28
N LYS A 248 10.77 2.94 5.58
CA LYS A 248 11.14 3.94 4.57
C LYS A 248 10.43 3.60 3.27
N LYS A 249 9.39 4.33 2.96
CA LYS A 249 8.57 4.13 1.75
C LYS A 249 9.20 4.79 0.51
N PRO A 250 8.94 4.24 -0.70
CA PRO A 250 8.12 3.07 -0.99
C PRO A 250 8.75 1.78 -0.45
N ALA A 251 7.92 0.87 0.06
CA ALA A 251 8.40 -0.31 0.75
C ALA A 251 7.50 -1.53 0.59
N VAL A 252 8.12 -2.72 0.67
CA VAL A 252 7.46 -4.02 0.72
C VAL A 252 8.03 -4.86 1.87
N VAL A 253 7.30 -5.89 2.29
CA VAL A 253 7.77 -6.88 3.25
C VAL A 253 7.76 -8.26 2.60
N ASN A 254 8.82 -9.03 2.83
CA ASN A 254 8.81 -10.48 2.66
C ASN A 254 8.77 -11.15 4.03
N MET A 255 7.77 -11.97 4.28
CA MET A 255 7.73 -12.85 5.44
C MET A 255 7.55 -14.30 4.98
N SER A 256 8.67 -15.03 5.00
CA SER A 256 8.73 -16.45 4.60
C SER A 256 8.59 -17.39 5.81
N ILE A 257 7.64 -17.07 6.70
CA ILE A 257 7.42 -17.74 8.00
C ILE A 257 5.93 -18.01 8.16
N TYR A 258 5.58 -19.12 8.78
CA TYR A 258 4.24 -19.38 9.32
C TYR A 258 4.26 -19.37 10.85
N THR A 259 3.13 -19.16 11.47
CA THR A 259 2.93 -19.20 12.93
C THR A 259 2.13 -20.44 13.31
N ASP A 260 2.41 -21.01 14.48
CA ASP A 260 1.68 -22.18 14.99
C ASP A 260 0.21 -21.82 15.31
N ASP A 261 -0.02 -20.63 15.87
CA ASP A 261 -1.36 -20.03 15.95
C ASP A 261 -1.61 -19.21 14.67
N PRO A 262 -2.55 -19.62 13.81
CA PRO A 262 -2.80 -18.95 12.54
C PRO A 262 -3.28 -17.51 12.68
N ASP A 263 -3.88 -17.13 13.80
CA ASP A 263 -4.51 -15.82 14.00
C ASP A 263 -3.61 -14.80 14.72
N VAL A 264 -2.53 -15.26 15.36
CA VAL A 264 -1.74 -14.46 16.31
C VAL A 264 -1.20 -13.15 15.73
N ALA A 265 -0.81 -13.15 14.47
CA ALA A 265 -0.16 -11.99 13.84
C ALA A 265 -1.06 -11.23 12.84
N VAL A 266 -2.25 -11.75 12.55
CA VAL A 266 -3.14 -11.21 11.49
C VAL A 266 -3.45 -9.74 11.70
N SER A 267 -3.86 -9.35 12.91
CA SER A 267 -4.22 -7.95 13.22
C SER A 267 -3.02 -7.00 13.10
N ALA A 268 -1.84 -7.42 13.52
CA ALA A 268 -0.64 -6.60 13.46
C ALA A 268 -0.15 -6.42 12.02
N ILE A 269 -0.14 -7.49 11.23
CA ILE A 269 0.21 -7.42 9.80
C ILE A 269 -0.79 -6.53 9.06
N ARG A 270 -2.09 -6.67 9.30
CA ARG A 270 -3.13 -5.79 8.75
C ARG A 270 -2.90 -4.34 9.12
N GLY A 271 -2.51 -4.05 10.37
CA GLY A 271 -2.11 -2.71 10.82
C GLY A 271 -0.92 -2.16 10.03
N SER A 272 0.09 -2.99 9.78
CA SER A 272 1.26 -2.64 8.96
C SER A 272 0.87 -2.39 7.49
N ILE A 273 0.02 -3.22 6.90
CA ILE A 273 -0.52 -3.02 5.54
C ILE A 273 -1.29 -1.70 5.46
N ASN A 274 -2.16 -1.42 6.42
CA ASN A 274 -2.91 -0.16 6.50
C ASN A 274 -2.01 1.07 6.65
N SER A 275 -0.79 0.91 7.18
CA SER A 275 0.22 1.97 7.17
C SER A 275 0.79 2.25 5.77
N GLY A 276 0.49 1.43 4.75
CA GLY A 276 0.89 1.59 3.35
C GLY A 276 2.09 0.74 2.95
N VAL A 277 2.36 -0.38 3.61
CA VAL A 277 3.45 -1.32 3.28
C VAL A 277 2.87 -2.70 2.96
N GLN A 278 3.02 -3.19 1.73
CA GLN A 278 2.46 -4.48 1.32
C GLN A 278 3.35 -5.65 1.74
N TRP A 279 2.73 -6.76 2.10
CA TRP A 279 3.37 -7.99 2.58
C TRP A 279 3.20 -9.14 1.58
N ALA A 280 4.32 -9.78 1.23
CA ALA A 280 4.35 -11.10 0.58
C ALA A 280 4.46 -12.18 1.66
N LEU A 281 3.50 -13.07 1.69
CA LEU A 281 3.31 -14.13 2.69
C LEU A 281 3.37 -15.51 2.03
N ILE A 282 3.72 -16.52 2.81
CA ILE A 282 3.69 -17.92 2.36
C ILE A 282 2.32 -18.57 2.65
N ASN A 283 1.98 -19.59 1.84
CA ASN A 283 0.81 -20.42 2.09
C ASN A 283 1.11 -21.67 2.96
N GLY A 284 2.41 -21.96 3.26
CA GLY A 284 2.84 -23.08 4.10
C GLY A 284 3.30 -24.32 3.32
N ASN A 285 4.01 -25.25 4.01
CA ASN A 285 4.72 -26.39 3.42
C ASN A 285 4.27 -27.75 4.02
N ASN A 286 2.98 -27.93 4.24
CA ASN A 286 2.41 -29.14 4.87
C ASN A 286 1.59 -29.98 3.88
N GLY A 287 1.43 -29.52 2.62
CA GLY A 287 0.54 -30.15 1.63
C GLY A 287 -0.94 -30.07 2.00
N GLY A 288 -1.31 -29.17 2.94
CA GLY A 288 -2.64 -29.01 3.49
C GLY A 288 -3.45 -27.87 2.87
N ASN A 289 -4.64 -27.63 3.45
CA ASN A 289 -5.49 -26.51 3.05
C ASN A 289 -4.96 -25.20 3.65
N VAL A 290 -4.57 -24.26 2.79
CA VAL A 290 -4.05 -22.96 3.20
C VAL A 290 -4.99 -22.17 4.11
N CYS A 291 -6.30 -22.34 3.96
CA CYS A 291 -7.29 -21.64 4.81
C CYS A 291 -7.22 -22.03 6.31
N SER A 292 -6.43 -23.03 6.66
CA SER A 292 -6.17 -23.44 8.04
C SER A 292 -4.79 -23.05 8.54
N TYR A 293 -4.01 -22.30 7.75
CA TYR A 293 -2.65 -21.91 8.08
C TYR A 293 -2.50 -20.39 8.10
N GLY A 294 -1.74 -19.90 9.07
CA GLY A 294 -1.56 -18.48 9.26
C GLY A 294 -0.11 -17.98 9.14
N PRO A 295 0.04 -16.66 9.07
CA PRO A 295 -1.05 -15.68 8.94
C PRO A 295 -1.58 -15.55 7.50
N GLY A 296 -0.86 -16.04 6.47
CA GLY A 296 -1.22 -15.84 5.06
C GLY A 296 -2.66 -16.29 4.73
N GLY A 297 -3.03 -17.52 5.08
CA GLY A 297 -4.38 -18.06 4.79
C GLY A 297 -5.52 -17.46 5.62
N GLN A 298 -5.22 -16.59 6.59
CA GLN A 298 -6.21 -15.95 7.48
C GLN A 298 -6.49 -14.50 7.11
N MET A 299 -5.89 -14.00 6.03
CA MET A 299 -6.06 -12.61 5.63
C MET A 299 -6.09 -12.47 4.10
N THR A 300 -6.79 -11.47 3.64
CA THR A 300 -6.97 -11.16 2.22
C THR A 300 -6.17 -9.93 1.78
N GLU A 301 -5.60 -9.18 2.72
CA GLU A 301 -4.91 -7.93 2.44
C GLU A 301 -3.43 -8.10 2.11
N GLY A 302 -2.83 -9.25 2.49
CA GLY A 302 -1.47 -9.62 2.11
C GLY A 302 -1.46 -10.51 0.87
N VAL A 303 -0.35 -10.59 0.14
CA VAL A 303 -0.24 -11.49 -1.02
C VAL A 303 0.26 -12.85 -0.60
N THR A 304 -0.66 -13.81 -0.49
CA THR A 304 -0.37 -15.19 -0.06
C THR A 304 0.06 -16.06 -1.23
N THR A 305 1.26 -16.64 -1.12
CA THR A 305 1.99 -17.25 -2.23
C THR A 305 2.24 -18.73 -2.02
N GLY A 306 1.88 -19.54 -3.02
CA GLY A 306 2.20 -20.97 -3.13
C GLY A 306 3.44 -21.24 -3.98
N SER A 307 4.03 -22.43 -3.82
CA SER A 307 5.29 -22.83 -4.47
C SER A 307 5.08 -23.74 -5.68
N THR A 308 5.75 -23.40 -6.80
CA THR A 308 5.77 -24.21 -8.02
C THR A 308 7.14 -24.79 -8.31
N THR A 309 7.13 -25.89 -9.08
CA THR A 309 8.32 -26.50 -9.71
C THR A 309 8.63 -25.82 -11.04
N SER A 310 9.81 -26.09 -11.60
CA SER A 310 10.22 -25.61 -12.94
C SER A 310 9.40 -26.20 -14.09
N SER A 311 8.56 -27.19 -13.82
CA SER A 311 7.62 -27.77 -14.78
C SER A 311 6.19 -27.21 -14.68
N ASP A 312 5.99 -26.13 -13.94
CA ASP A 312 4.68 -25.51 -13.67
C ASP A 312 3.72 -26.42 -12.86
N GLY A 313 4.26 -27.39 -12.13
CA GLY A 313 3.50 -28.17 -11.16
C GLY A 313 3.52 -27.53 -9.77
N LYS A 314 2.46 -27.75 -8.98
CA LYS A 314 2.51 -27.46 -7.54
C LYS A 314 3.65 -28.25 -6.90
N ARG A 315 4.51 -27.62 -6.10
CA ARG A 315 5.47 -28.33 -5.28
C ARG A 315 4.73 -29.24 -4.29
N SER A 316 5.20 -30.46 -4.09
CA SER A 316 4.45 -31.52 -3.38
C SER A 316 3.98 -31.12 -1.99
N ASP A 317 4.84 -30.43 -1.22
CA ASP A 317 4.58 -29.96 0.14
C ASP A 317 3.91 -28.57 0.22
N SER A 318 3.83 -27.81 -0.88
CA SER A 318 3.11 -26.53 -0.88
C SER A 318 1.64 -26.74 -0.51
N ASN A 319 1.13 -25.93 0.40
CA ASN A 319 -0.30 -25.90 0.70
C ASN A 319 -1.10 -25.45 -0.53
N TYR A 320 -2.41 -25.67 -0.50
CA TYR A 320 -3.33 -25.36 -1.58
C TYR A 320 -4.69 -24.92 -1.02
N GLY A 321 -5.56 -24.39 -1.85
CA GLY A 321 -6.89 -23.95 -1.45
C GLY A 321 -7.22 -22.54 -1.91
N THR A 322 -8.39 -22.03 -1.54
CA THR A 322 -8.94 -20.77 -2.04
C THR A 322 -8.41 -19.52 -1.31
N CYS A 323 -7.78 -19.69 -0.13
CA CYS A 323 -7.28 -18.58 0.69
C CYS A 323 -5.83 -18.21 0.34
N MET A 324 -5.54 -18.07 -0.95
CA MET A 324 -4.25 -17.63 -1.49
C MET A 324 -4.45 -16.91 -2.82
N ASP A 325 -3.46 -16.13 -3.23
CA ASP A 325 -3.59 -15.22 -4.36
C ASP A 325 -2.86 -15.72 -5.61
N VAL A 326 -1.62 -16.17 -5.45
CA VAL A 326 -0.73 -16.44 -6.56
C VAL A 326 0.24 -17.57 -6.26
N TRP A 327 0.72 -18.24 -7.29
CA TRP A 327 1.82 -19.18 -7.25
C TRP A 327 3.09 -18.52 -7.77
N ALA A 328 4.24 -18.92 -7.24
CA ALA A 328 5.53 -18.46 -7.73
C ALA A 328 6.57 -19.58 -7.65
N PRO A 329 7.68 -19.49 -8.40
CA PRO A 329 8.78 -20.45 -8.34
C PRO A 329 9.31 -20.61 -6.92
N GLY A 330 9.37 -21.86 -6.43
CA GLY A 330 9.86 -22.09 -5.07
C GLY A 330 10.55 -23.45 -4.90
N ASP A 331 10.61 -24.29 -5.94
CA ASP A 331 11.35 -25.54 -5.88
C ASP A 331 12.78 -25.37 -6.40
N SER A 332 13.76 -25.90 -5.64
CA SER A 332 15.16 -25.91 -6.06
C SER A 332 15.71 -24.56 -6.50
N ILE A 333 15.44 -23.52 -5.71
CA ILE A 333 15.87 -22.14 -5.96
C ILE A 333 17.28 -21.92 -5.41
N ASN A 334 18.19 -21.42 -6.26
CA ASN A 334 19.55 -21.05 -5.89
C ASN A 334 19.60 -19.56 -5.47
N SER A 335 20.15 -19.28 -4.28
CA SER A 335 20.29 -17.91 -3.74
C SER A 335 21.44 -17.79 -2.74
N ALA A 336 21.67 -16.56 -2.25
CA ALA A 336 22.71 -16.24 -1.29
C ALA A 336 22.60 -17.08 0.00
N TRP A 337 23.76 -17.32 0.67
CA TRP A 337 23.80 -18.06 1.93
C TRP A 337 24.64 -17.35 2.96
N TYR A 338 24.43 -17.64 4.27
CA TYR A 338 25.00 -16.85 5.37
C TYR A 338 26.49 -17.06 5.64
N ASN A 339 27.04 -18.24 5.33
CA ASN A 339 28.36 -18.70 5.83
C ASN A 339 29.56 -18.24 4.98
N GLY A 340 29.38 -17.19 4.17
CA GLY A 340 30.45 -16.57 3.37
C GLY A 340 29.91 -15.54 2.39
N ASN A 341 30.75 -14.60 1.98
CA ASN A 341 30.34 -13.50 1.12
C ASN A 341 30.02 -13.91 -0.32
N SER A 342 30.40 -15.13 -0.72
CA SER A 342 30.13 -15.72 -2.04
C SER A 342 29.49 -17.10 -1.91
N SER A 343 28.88 -17.39 -0.76
CA SER A 343 28.24 -18.67 -0.49
C SER A 343 26.81 -18.68 -1.03
N TYR A 344 26.45 -19.74 -1.72
CA TYR A 344 25.11 -19.96 -2.26
C TYR A 344 24.56 -21.29 -1.79
N ASN A 345 23.26 -21.42 -1.73
CA ASN A 345 22.57 -22.66 -1.45
C ASN A 345 21.36 -22.83 -2.37
N THR A 346 20.95 -24.08 -2.61
CA THR A 346 19.75 -24.40 -3.37
C THR A 346 18.79 -25.12 -2.47
N ILE A 347 17.69 -24.47 -2.14
CA ILE A 347 16.63 -24.99 -1.27
C ILE A 347 15.26 -24.77 -1.91
N GLY A 348 14.21 -25.32 -1.33
CA GLY A 348 12.86 -25.21 -1.86
C GLY A 348 11.82 -25.08 -0.76
N GLY A 349 10.69 -24.45 -1.10
CA GLY A 349 9.57 -24.21 -0.22
C GLY A 349 8.77 -22.99 -0.67
N THR A 350 7.64 -22.75 -0.05
CA THR A 350 6.87 -21.50 -0.22
C THR A 350 7.66 -20.29 0.27
N SER A 351 8.62 -20.51 1.17
CA SER A 351 9.60 -19.52 1.59
C SER A 351 10.46 -18.96 0.44
N MET A 352 10.63 -19.72 -0.65
CA MET A 352 11.35 -19.26 -1.86
C MET A 352 10.39 -18.65 -2.88
N ALA A 353 9.10 -18.96 -2.80
CA ALA A 353 8.08 -18.41 -3.68
C ALA A 353 7.69 -16.95 -3.31
N ALA A 354 7.40 -16.68 -2.04
CA ALA A 354 7.01 -15.36 -1.56
C ALA A 354 8.02 -14.24 -1.90
N PRO A 355 9.35 -14.44 -1.78
CA PRO A 355 10.31 -13.39 -2.14
C PRO A 355 10.34 -13.04 -3.63
N HIS A 356 9.91 -13.93 -4.54
CA HIS A 356 9.71 -13.55 -5.94
C HIS A 356 8.57 -12.55 -6.07
N VAL A 357 7.49 -12.72 -5.28
CA VAL A 357 6.36 -11.76 -5.22
C VAL A 357 6.80 -10.43 -4.61
N ALA A 358 7.54 -10.45 -3.49
CA ALA A 358 8.08 -9.23 -2.87
C ALA A 358 8.97 -8.44 -3.84
N GLY A 359 9.83 -9.15 -4.59
CA GLY A 359 10.66 -8.55 -5.64
C GLY A 359 9.83 -7.93 -6.77
N ALA A 360 8.77 -8.62 -7.23
CA ALA A 360 7.87 -8.10 -8.26
C ALA A 360 7.12 -6.84 -7.79
N MET A 361 6.65 -6.83 -6.54
CA MET A 361 6.05 -5.64 -5.93
C MET A 361 7.04 -4.47 -5.81
N ALA A 362 8.32 -4.77 -5.52
CA ALA A 362 9.37 -3.74 -5.48
C ALA A 362 9.63 -3.14 -6.86
N LEU A 363 9.64 -3.94 -7.94
CA LEU A 363 9.71 -3.42 -9.31
C LEU A 363 8.53 -2.51 -9.62
N ARG A 364 7.31 -2.90 -9.23
CA ARG A 364 6.12 -2.07 -9.44
C ARG A 364 6.18 -0.75 -8.66
N LEU A 365 6.64 -0.78 -7.42
CA LEU A 365 6.83 0.42 -6.61
C LEU A 365 7.94 1.34 -7.12
N HIS A 366 8.93 0.82 -7.82
CA HIS A 366 9.91 1.64 -8.51
C HIS A 366 9.26 2.50 -9.60
N ASP A 367 8.37 1.90 -10.41
CA ASP A 367 7.65 2.60 -11.48
C ASP A 367 6.54 3.50 -10.94
N GLU A 368 5.83 3.04 -9.91
CA GLU A 368 4.70 3.74 -9.29
C GLU A 368 4.85 3.80 -7.77
N PRO A 369 5.69 4.71 -7.25
CA PRO A 369 6.00 4.79 -5.80
C PRO A 369 4.81 5.09 -4.90
N GLY A 370 3.72 5.62 -5.48
CA GLY A 370 2.47 5.93 -4.78
C GLY A 370 1.45 4.80 -4.76
N SER A 371 1.77 3.61 -5.32
CA SER A 371 0.84 2.48 -5.31
C SER A 371 0.50 2.05 -3.88
N THR A 372 -0.79 1.92 -3.60
CA THR A 372 -1.29 1.39 -2.32
C THR A 372 -1.09 -0.12 -2.23
N PRO A 373 -1.12 -0.72 -1.03
CA PRO A 373 -1.06 -2.17 -0.86
C PRO A 373 -2.08 -2.93 -1.72
N ALA A 374 -3.34 -2.51 -1.72
CA ALA A 374 -4.38 -3.13 -2.54
C ALA A 374 -4.11 -3.01 -4.07
N GLN A 375 -3.51 -1.90 -4.51
CA GLN A 375 -3.10 -1.76 -5.92
C GLN A 375 -1.94 -2.69 -6.28
N LEU A 376 -1.01 -2.94 -5.36
CA LEU A 376 0.10 -3.88 -5.56
C LEU A 376 -0.42 -5.33 -5.63
N GLU A 377 -1.27 -5.73 -4.70
CA GLU A 377 -1.92 -7.05 -4.71
C GLU A 377 -2.69 -7.26 -6.02
N LYS A 378 -3.56 -6.31 -6.36
CA LYS A 378 -4.32 -6.34 -7.60
C LYS A 378 -3.40 -6.46 -8.82
N TRP A 379 -2.31 -5.70 -8.87
CA TRP A 379 -1.35 -5.75 -9.97
C TRP A 379 -0.69 -7.12 -10.09
N ILE A 380 -0.28 -7.75 -8.98
CA ILE A 380 0.27 -9.12 -8.96
C ILE A 380 -0.74 -10.11 -9.52
N VAL A 381 -1.99 -10.06 -9.05
CA VAL A 381 -3.06 -11.01 -9.39
C VAL A 381 -3.51 -10.85 -10.84
N ASP A 382 -3.69 -9.61 -11.31
CA ASP A 382 -4.18 -9.31 -12.66
C ASP A 382 -3.16 -9.63 -13.76
N ASN A 383 -1.86 -9.45 -13.46
CA ASN A 383 -0.82 -9.75 -14.43
C ASN A 383 -0.41 -11.24 -14.44
N ALA A 384 -0.80 -12.02 -13.44
CA ALA A 384 -0.44 -13.42 -13.34
C ALA A 384 -0.81 -14.23 -14.61
N SER A 385 0.03 -15.17 -15.01
CA SER A 385 -0.25 -16.10 -16.09
C SER A 385 -1.35 -17.07 -15.68
N GLN A 386 -2.44 -17.11 -16.44
CA GLN A 386 -3.62 -17.91 -16.12
C GLN A 386 -3.52 -19.32 -16.74
N GLY A 387 -4.02 -20.33 -16.01
CA GLY A 387 -4.21 -21.68 -16.55
C GLY A 387 -2.94 -22.47 -16.85
N LYS A 388 -1.78 -22.06 -16.33
CA LYS A 388 -0.48 -22.69 -16.62
C LYS A 388 -0.10 -23.81 -15.67
N LEU A 389 -0.74 -23.89 -14.51
CA LEU A 389 -0.32 -24.76 -13.41
C LEU A 389 -1.09 -26.07 -13.36
N SER A 390 -0.42 -27.11 -12.89
CA SER A 390 -0.99 -28.43 -12.64
C SER A 390 -0.88 -28.84 -11.16
N GLY A 391 -1.78 -29.72 -10.72
CA GLY A 391 -1.76 -30.30 -9.37
C GLY A 391 -2.14 -29.31 -8.24
N ILE A 392 -2.75 -28.17 -8.55
CA ILE A 392 -3.03 -27.06 -7.63
C ILE A 392 -4.34 -27.21 -6.82
N GLY A 393 -5.12 -28.28 -7.05
CA GLY A 393 -6.40 -28.50 -6.37
C GLY A 393 -7.41 -27.39 -6.64
N SER A 394 -8.04 -26.88 -5.58
CA SER A 394 -9.02 -25.78 -5.65
C SER A 394 -8.40 -24.37 -5.67
N SER A 395 -7.09 -24.26 -5.74
CA SER A 395 -6.40 -22.97 -5.72
C SER A 395 -6.58 -22.17 -7.00
N PRO A 396 -6.45 -20.84 -6.96
CA PRO A 396 -6.41 -20.02 -8.17
C PRO A 396 -5.28 -20.46 -9.10
N ASN A 397 -5.55 -20.68 -10.40
CA ASN A 397 -4.52 -21.04 -11.39
C ASN A 397 -3.85 -19.77 -11.92
N LYS A 398 -3.10 -19.09 -11.07
CA LYS A 398 -2.43 -17.81 -11.32
C LYS A 398 -0.95 -17.95 -10.98
N LEU A 399 -0.07 -17.94 -11.97
CA LEU A 399 1.39 -17.97 -11.77
C LEU A 399 1.95 -16.56 -11.89
N LEU A 400 2.77 -16.13 -10.94
CA LEU A 400 3.44 -14.84 -10.96
C LEU A 400 4.05 -14.53 -12.32
N TYR A 401 3.77 -13.34 -12.81
CA TYR A 401 4.34 -12.82 -14.04
C TYR A 401 4.65 -11.33 -13.91
N ILE A 402 5.85 -10.95 -14.32
CA ILE A 402 6.32 -9.57 -14.36
C ILE A 402 6.24 -9.11 -15.80
N PRO A 403 5.30 -8.19 -16.14
CA PRO A 403 5.26 -7.62 -17.47
C PRO A 403 6.56 -6.89 -17.78
N ASN A 404 7.20 -7.25 -18.87
CA ASN A 404 8.39 -6.56 -19.34
C ASN A 404 7.98 -5.25 -20.01
N THR A 405 7.83 -4.18 -19.22
CA THR A 405 7.48 -2.83 -19.70
C THR A 405 8.71 -1.99 -20.07
N GLY A 406 9.92 -2.55 -19.94
CA GLY A 406 11.19 -1.88 -20.25
C GLY A 406 11.47 -1.66 -21.74
N THR A 407 10.78 -2.37 -22.62
CA THR A 407 10.42 -2.02 -23.99
C THR A 407 8.92 -2.27 -24.10
N PRO A 408 8.11 -1.34 -24.56
CA PRO A 408 6.75 -1.69 -24.95
C PRO A 408 6.86 -2.91 -25.87
N PRO A 409 5.98 -3.94 -25.76
CA PRO A 409 5.89 -4.88 -26.84
C PRO A 409 5.81 -4.04 -28.10
N ASP A 410 6.59 -4.40 -29.14
CA ASP A 410 6.60 -3.68 -30.40
C ASP A 410 5.15 -3.51 -30.90
N GLY A 411 4.40 -2.56 -30.32
CA GLY A 411 2.99 -2.33 -30.56
C GLY A 411 2.21 -1.87 -29.30
N PRO A 412 0.96 -1.47 -29.47
CA PRO A 412 0.09 -1.00 -28.41
C PRO A 412 -0.39 -2.18 -27.54
N VAL A 413 -0.79 -1.90 -26.28
CA VAL A 413 -1.44 -2.89 -25.37
C VAL A 413 -2.89 -2.45 -25.12
N ALA A 414 -3.84 -3.28 -25.50
CA ALA A 414 -5.26 -3.06 -25.27
C ALA A 414 -5.64 -3.32 -23.82
N ARG A 415 -6.35 -2.39 -23.22
CA ARG A 415 -7.01 -2.52 -21.89
C ARG A 415 -8.26 -1.66 -21.88
N PHE A 416 -9.31 -2.11 -21.19
CA PHE A 416 -10.51 -1.31 -21.05
C PHE A 416 -11.29 -1.62 -19.78
N THR A 417 -12.19 -0.70 -19.43
CA THR A 417 -13.20 -0.88 -18.41
C THR A 417 -14.59 -0.77 -19.07
N ALA A 418 -15.57 -1.48 -18.52
CA ALA A 418 -16.95 -1.44 -18.93
C ALA A 418 -17.84 -1.06 -17.74
N SER A 419 -18.82 -0.19 -17.99
CA SER A 419 -19.84 0.22 -17.02
C SER A 419 -21.21 0.05 -17.63
N CYS A 420 -21.99 -0.90 -17.10
CA CYS A 420 -23.35 -1.19 -17.55
C CYS A 420 -24.32 -1.01 -16.38
N PRO A 421 -25.35 -0.16 -16.49
CA PRO A 421 -26.37 -0.03 -15.46
C PRO A 421 -27.15 -1.34 -15.28
N SER A 422 -27.47 -1.71 -14.06
CA SER A 422 -28.13 -2.97 -13.70
C SER A 422 -29.50 -3.20 -14.37
N ASN A 423 -30.21 -2.13 -14.75
CA ASN A 423 -31.49 -2.20 -15.43
C ASN A 423 -31.50 -1.56 -16.84
N GLY A 424 -30.30 -1.23 -17.37
CA GLY A 424 -30.17 -0.56 -18.67
C GLY A 424 -29.53 -1.46 -19.72
N LEU A 425 -29.80 -1.18 -20.97
CA LEU A 425 -29.17 -1.84 -22.11
C LEU A 425 -28.00 -1.03 -22.69
N LYS A 426 -27.79 0.21 -22.22
CA LYS A 426 -26.73 1.09 -22.68
C LYS A 426 -25.52 0.96 -21.74
N CYS A 427 -24.39 0.52 -22.26
CA CYS A 427 -23.11 0.42 -21.55
C CYS A 427 -22.12 1.46 -22.06
N SER A 428 -21.25 1.94 -21.18
CA SER A 428 -20.11 2.79 -21.54
C SER A 428 -18.82 1.99 -21.43
N PHE A 429 -17.95 2.13 -22.40
CA PHE A 429 -16.66 1.45 -22.50
C PHE A 429 -15.54 2.49 -22.57
N ASP A 430 -14.49 2.29 -21.78
CA ASP A 430 -13.35 3.19 -21.72
C ASP A 430 -12.03 2.43 -21.89
N GLY A 431 -11.38 2.65 -23.05
CA GLY A 431 -10.06 2.11 -23.41
C GLY A 431 -8.90 2.99 -23.00
N SER A 432 -9.11 4.04 -22.18
CA SER A 432 -8.06 5.01 -21.78
C SER A 432 -6.90 4.39 -21.03
N THR A 433 -7.09 3.20 -20.44
CA THR A 433 -6.06 2.42 -19.74
C THR A 433 -5.16 1.62 -20.69
N SER A 434 -5.45 1.60 -21.99
CA SER A 434 -4.54 1.04 -23.00
C SER A 434 -3.25 1.86 -23.08
N SER A 435 -2.13 1.19 -23.37
CA SER A 435 -0.80 1.80 -23.39
C SER A 435 -0.09 1.61 -24.73
N GLY A 436 0.97 2.41 -24.98
CA GLY A 436 1.69 2.48 -26.26
C GLY A 436 1.24 3.66 -27.11
N THR A 437 1.85 3.81 -28.28
CA THR A 437 1.50 4.90 -29.25
C THR A 437 0.28 4.48 -30.05
N ILE A 438 -0.92 4.68 -29.48
CA ILE A 438 -2.18 4.21 -30.09
C ILE A 438 -2.71 5.24 -31.08
N SER A 439 -2.92 4.81 -32.32
CA SER A 439 -3.54 5.59 -33.41
C SER A 439 -5.03 5.31 -33.58
N SER A 440 -5.51 4.12 -33.20
CA SER A 440 -6.93 3.78 -33.32
C SER A 440 -7.40 2.80 -32.25
N TYR A 441 -8.68 2.90 -31.91
CA TYR A 441 -9.42 2.02 -31.00
C TYR A 441 -10.62 1.49 -31.77
N LYS A 442 -10.79 0.17 -31.82
CA LYS A 442 -11.94 -0.51 -32.42
C LYS A 442 -12.59 -1.47 -31.44
N TRP A 443 -13.92 -1.41 -31.36
CA TRP A 443 -14.71 -2.17 -30.40
C TRP A 443 -15.68 -3.10 -31.13
N ALA A 444 -15.63 -4.39 -30.80
CA ALA A 444 -16.69 -5.34 -31.13
C ALA A 444 -17.46 -5.68 -29.85
N PHE A 445 -18.77 -5.52 -29.86
CA PHE A 445 -19.59 -5.61 -28.65
C PHE A 445 -20.14 -7.02 -28.38
N GLY A 446 -19.91 -7.97 -29.29
CA GLY A 446 -20.30 -9.38 -29.11
C GLY A 446 -21.80 -9.66 -29.36
N ASP A 447 -22.55 -8.72 -29.88
CA ASP A 447 -23.98 -8.84 -30.21
C ASP A 447 -24.28 -8.80 -31.73
N ASN A 448 -23.25 -8.93 -32.57
CA ASN A 448 -23.28 -8.87 -34.03
C ASN A 448 -23.77 -7.52 -34.59
N THR A 449 -23.71 -6.45 -33.82
CA THR A 449 -23.92 -5.09 -34.32
C THR A 449 -22.64 -4.52 -34.91
N ALA A 450 -22.71 -3.32 -35.49
CA ALA A 450 -21.55 -2.63 -36.04
C ALA A 450 -20.52 -2.32 -34.96
N ASP A 451 -19.22 -2.44 -35.32
CA ASP A 451 -18.10 -2.07 -34.48
C ASP A 451 -18.13 -0.59 -34.06
N GLY A 452 -17.65 -0.30 -32.85
CA GLY A 452 -17.45 1.06 -32.36
C GLY A 452 -16.04 1.56 -32.59
N ASP A 453 -15.86 2.87 -32.67
CA ASP A 453 -14.59 3.54 -32.84
C ASP A 453 -14.36 4.57 -31.72
N GLY A 454 -13.09 4.78 -31.33
CA GLY A 454 -12.70 5.81 -30.35
C GLY A 454 -12.25 5.27 -29.00
N LYS A 455 -11.53 6.12 -28.27
CA LYS A 455 -10.95 5.80 -26.97
C LYS A 455 -12.01 5.47 -25.91
N THR A 456 -13.16 6.16 -25.98
CA THR A 456 -14.35 5.88 -25.18
C THR A 456 -15.54 5.74 -26.12
N VAL A 457 -16.44 4.82 -25.83
CA VAL A 457 -17.63 4.58 -26.65
C VAL A 457 -18.79 4.11 -25.78
N ASP A 458 -20.01 4.54 -26.16
CA ASP A 458 -21.25 4.02 -25.60
C ASP A 458 -21.88 3.04 -26.61
N HIS A 459 -22.39 1.93 -26.10
CA HIS A 459 -23.12 0.95 -26.90
C HIS A 459 -24.43 0.56 -26.23
N THR A 460 -25.50 0.38 -27.05
CA THR A 460 -26.82 -0.04 -26.56
C THR A 460 -27.15 -1.41 -27.14
N TYR A 461 -27.21 -2.40 -26.26
CA TYR A 461 -27.54 -3.78 -26.58
C TYR A 461 -29.06 -3.94 -26.88
N GLY A 462 -29.40 -4.82 -27.78
CA GLY A 462 -30.81 -5.10 -28.10
C GLY A 462 -31.53 -5.91 -27.03
N THR A 463 -30.84 -6.75 -26.28
CA THR A 463 -31.39 -7.62 -25.24
C THR A 463 -30.45 -7.68 -24.03
N LYS A 464 -31.01 -8.10 -22.89
CA LYS A 464 -30.24 -8.44 -21.71
C LYS A 464 -29.43 -9.72 -21.97
N GLY A 465 -28.21 -9.79 -21.45
CA GLY A 465 -27.35 -10.98 -21.62
C GLY A 465 -25.90 -10.75 -21.25
N THR A 466 -25.08 -11.79 -21.37
CA THR A 466 -23.63 -11.71 -21.24
C THR A 466 -23.01 -11.65 -22.63
N TYR A 467 -22.24 -10.62 -22.89
CA TYR A 467 -21.59 -10.36 -24.17
C TYR A 467 -20.08 -10.37 -24.02
N THR A 468 -19.36 -10.95 -24.98
CA THR A 468 -17.90 -10.86 -25.05
C THR A 468 -17.52 -9.61 -25.83
N VAL A 469 -17.12 -8.58 -25.10
CA VAL A 469 -16.67 -7.32 -25.69
C VAL A 469 -15.18 -7.40 -25.96
N LYS A 470 -14.77 -6.92 -27.12
CA LYS A 470 -13.40 -6.93 -27.61
C LYS A 470 -12.96 -5.53 -28.00
N LEU A 471 -11.86 -5.07 -27.40
CA LEU A 471 -11.15 -3.86 -27.82
C LEU A 471 -9.91 -4.24 -28.62
N THR A 472 -9.77 -3.71 -29.82
CA THR A 472 -8.52 -3.75 -30.60
C THR A 472 -7.92 -2.35 -30.66
N VAL A 473 -6.69 -2.18 -30.21
CA VAL A 473 -5.90 -0.95 -30.36
C VAL A 473 -4.82 -1.16 -31.41
N THR A 474 -4.57 -0.15 -32.24
CA THR A 474 -3.56 -0.20 -33.31
C THR A 474 -2.66 1.02 -33.22
N ASP A 475 -1.36 0.87 -33.47
CA ASP A 475 -0.38 1.95 -33.50
C ASP A 475 -0.20 2.55 -34.90
N ASN A 476 0.65 3.59 -34.99
CA ASN A 476 0.97 4.25 -36.26
C ASN A 476 1.76 3.36 -37.23
N ALA A 477 2.34 2.26 -36.76
CA ALA A 477 3.06 1.28 -37.57
C ALA A 477 2.15 0.13 -38.05
N GLY A 478 0.85 0.16 -37.69
CA GLY A 478 -0.14 -0.88 -38.04
C GLY A 478 -0.10 -2.13 -37.14
N LYS A 479 0.70 -2.14 -36.06
CA LYS A 479 0.68 -3.22 -35.08
C LYS A 479 -0.54 -3.11 -34.21
N SER A 480 -1.20 -4.23 -33.92
CA SER A 480 -2.44 -4.25 -33.14
C SER A 480 -2.34 -5.18 -31.94
N ASN A 481 -3.08 -4.85 -30.90
CA ASN A 481 -3.28 -5.70 -29.72
C ASN A 481 -4.74 -5.70 -29.31
N THR A 482 -5.21 -6.76 -28.67
CA THR A 482 -6.61 -7.00 -28.36
C THR A 482 -6.80 -7.39 -26.91
N ALA A 483 -7.82 -6.82 -26.26
CA ALA A 483 -8.35 -7.25 -24.97
C ALA A 483 -9.80 -7.73 -25.12
N GLU A 484 -10.16 -8.81 -24.43
CA GLU A 484 -11.53 -9.34 -24.38
C GLU A 484 -12.02 -9.43 -22.94
N GLN A 485 -13.29 -9.09 -22.71
CA GLN A 485 -13.93 -9.17 -21.41
C GLN A 485 -15.40 -9.56 -21.58
N GLN A 486 -15.89 -10.43 -20.70
CA GLN A 486 -17.33 -10.69 -20.61
C GLN A 486 -18.02 -9.57 -19.84
N VAL A 487 -19.09 -9.02 -20.40
CA VAL A 487 -19.86 -7.90 -19.86
C VAL A 487 -21.32 -8.32 -19.72
N ASN A 488 -21.86 -8.16 -18.51
CA ASN A 488 -23.25 -8.47 -18.22
C ASN A 488 -24.12 -7.23 -18.44
N VAL A 489 -25.09 -7.32 -19.34
CA VAL A 489 -25.95 -6.21 -19.75
C VAL A 489 -27.37 -6.44 -19.25
N GLY A 490 -27.90 -5.48 -18.50
CA GLY A 490 -29.29 -5.48 -18.05
C GLY A 490 -29.69 -6.64 -17.14
N SER A 491 -28.74 -7.40 -16.62
CA SER A 491 -29.02 -8.40 -15.58
C SER A 491 -28.88 -7.75 -14.21
N SER A 492 -29.90 -7.88 -13.40
CA SER A 492 -29.80 -7.73 -11.96
C SER A 492 -28.93 -8.89 -11.45
N GLY A 493 -27.62 -8.66 -11.21
CA GLY A 493 -26.75 -9.67 -10.62
C GLY A 493 -25.42 -9.89 -11.34
N GLY A 494 -24.56 -8.88 -11.38
CA GLY A 494 -23.15 -8.99 -11.79
C GLY A 494 -22.20 -8.34 -10.79
N GLY A 495 -22.67 -7.83 -9.66
CA GLY A 495 -21.87 -7.42 -8.52
C GLY A 495 -21.48 -8.61 -7.64
N GLN A 496 -20.40 -8.51 -6.87
CA GLN A 496 -20.12 -9.45 -5.80
C GLN A 496 -21.22 -9.34 -4.75
N PRO A 497 -21.72 -10.46 -4.19
CA PRO A 497 -22.69 -10.38 -3.11
C PRO A 497 -22.16 -9.55 -1.94
N PRO A 498 -23.03 -8.75 -1.29
CA PRO A 498 -22.63 -8.01 -0.11
C PRO A 498 -22.23 -8.96 1.03
N THR A 499 -21.46 -8.49 1.97
CA THR A 499 -21.18 -9.19 3.22
C THR A 499 -22.13 -8.67 4.30
N SER A 500 -22.96 -9.56 4.87
CA SER A 500 -23.83 -9.23 6.00
C SER A 500 -23.08 -9.35 7.31
N SER A 501 -23.11 -8.31 8.14
CA SER A 501 -22.54 -8.30 9.49
C SER A 501 -23.37 -7.41 10.41
N PHE A 502 -23.62 -7.84 11.65
CA PHE A 502 -24.32 -7.01 12.62
C PHE A 502 -23.89 -7.28 14.06
N THR A 503 -24.16 -6.31 14.92
CA THR A 503 -24.07 -6.43 16.37
C THR A 503 -25.43 -6.37 17.01
N VAL A 504 -25.59 -7.02 18.18
CA VAL A 504 -26.78 -6.95 19.02
C VAL A 504 -26.38 -6.54 20.43
N ASN A 505 -27.16 -5.63 21.03
CA ASN A 505 -26.94 -5.15 22.40
C ASN A 505 -28.29 -5.06 23.12
N CYS A 506 -28.46 -5.84 24.16
CA CYS A 506 -29.72 -5.98 24.88
C CYS A 506 -29.77 -5.30 26.27
N GLN A 507 -28.70 -4.62 26.71
CA GLN A 507 -28.61 -3.78 27.95
C GLN A 507 -29.48 -4.25 29.14
N SER A 508 -29.39 -5.53 29.50
CA SER A 508 -30.15 -6.15 30.63
C SER A 508 -31.67 -5.93 30.56
N SER A 509 -32.25 -5.94 29.37
CA SER A 509 -33.70 -5.85 29.13
C SER A 509 -34.13 -6.78 28.02
N ALA A 510 -35.44 -7.01 27.87
CA ALA A 510 -35.98 -7.74 26.71
C ALA A 510 -35.86 -6.95 25.40
N LYS A 511 -35.57 -5.66 25.47
CA LYS A 511 -35.35 -4.79 24.31
C LYS A 511 -33.89 -4.81 23.88
N CYS A 512 -33.63 -5.26 22.67
CA CYS A 512 -32.32 -5.33 22.05
C CYS A 512 -32.21 -4.29 20.93
N ALA A 513 -31.06 -3.65 20.83
CA ALA A 513 -30.67 -2.82 19.69
C ALA A 513 -29.86 -3.67 18.71
N PHE A 514 -30.15 -3.54 17.43
CA PHE A 514 -29.48 -4.23 16.34
C PHE A 514 -28.83 -3.21 15.42
N ASP A 515 -27.57 -3.40 15.10
CA ASP A 515 -26.79 -2.51 14.23
C ASP A 515 -26.13 -3.31 13.12
N GLY A 516 -26.61 -3.14 11.88
CA GLY A 516 -26.13 -3.77 10.66
C GLY A 516 -25.14 -2.91 9.85
N ASN A 517 -24.71 -1.74 10.35
CA ASN A 517 -23.76 -0.85 9.65
C ASN A 517 -22.37 -1.48 9.44
N GLY A 518 -22.09 -2.63 10.07
CA GLY A 518 -20.91 -3.45 9.81
C GLY A 518 -20.94 -4.17 8.46
N SER A 519 -22.11 -4.24 7.79
CA SER A 519 -22.25 -4.86 6.48
C SER A 519 -21.53 -4.04 5.39
N ARG A 520 -20.99 -4.71 4.39
CA ARG A 520 -20.22 -4.10 3.30
C ARG A 520 -20.63 -4.68 1.95
N ASP A 521 -20.63 -3.84 0.94
CA ASP A 521 -20.71 -4.25 -0.45
C ASP A 521 -19.35 -3.95 -1.11
N PRO A 522 -18.65 -4.97 -1.67
CA PRO A 522 -17.31 -4.81 -2.22
C PRO A 522 -17.22 -3.90 -3.45
N ASP A 523 -18.29 -3.82 -4.25
CA ASP A 523 -18.32 -3.15 -5.55
C ASP A 523 -19.53 -2.22 -5.75
N GLY A 524 -20.29 -1.95 -4.69
CA GLY A 524 -21.48 -1.09 -4.75
C GLY A 524 -21.90 -0.53 -3.40
N GLN A 525 -23.21 -0.51 -3.18
CA GLN A 525 -23.84 -0.04 -1.94
C GLN A 525 -24.95 -0.97 -1.51
N ILE A 526 -25.12 -1.16 -0.20
CA ILE A 526 -26.26 -1.89 0.35
C ILE A 526 -27.53 -1.04 0.18
N SER A 527 -28.48 -1.57 -0.58
CA SER A 527 -29.76 -0.92 -0.88
C SER A 527 -30.82 -1.19 0.18
N SER A 528 -30.75 -2.33 0.89
CA SER A 528 -31.74 -2.68 1.91
C SER A 528 -31.18 -3.57 3.01
N TYR A 529 -31.81 -3.46 4.19
CA TYR A 529 -31.56 -4.26 5.39
C TYR A 529 -32.89 -4.85 5.86
N ALA A 530 -33.00 -6.17 5.94
CA ALA A 530 -34.18 -6.89 6.40
C ALA A 530 -33.81 -7.80 7.58
N TRP A 531 -34.57 -7.67 8.68
CA TRP A 531 -34.36 -8.40 9.93
C TRP A 531 -35.44 -9.44 10.14
N ASP A 532 -35.04 -10.63 10.58
CA ASP A 532 -35.85 -11.64 11.19
C ASP A 532 -35.32 -11.87 12.61
N PHE A 533 -36.12 -11.56 13.62
CA PHE A 533 -35.68 -11.64 15.03
C PHE A 533 -35.74 -13.05 15.61
N GLY A 534 -36.25 -14.03 14.84
CA GLY A 534 -36.31 -15.43 15.24
C GLY A 534 -37.46 -15.77 16.18
N ASP A 535 -38.34 -14.83 16.46
CA ASP A 535 -39.55 -15.00 17.26
C ASP A 535 -40.84 -14.90 16.43
N GLY A 536 -40.70 -14.85 15.11
CA GLY A 536 -41.76 -14.66 14.12
C GLY A 536 -42.03 -13.22 13.75
N THR A 537 -41.26 -12.28 14.28
CA THR A 537 -41.36 -10.87 13.93
C THR A 537 -40.19 -10.42 13.05
N THR A 538 -40.36 -9.35 12.28
CA THR A 538 -39.39 -8.84 11.35
C THR A 538 -39.18 -7.32 11.52
N GLY A 539 -38.09 -6.80 10.94
CA GLY A 539 -37.76 -5.38 10.95
C GLY A 539 -36.98 -4.95 9.70
N ASN A 540 -36.78 -3.66 9.52
CA ASN A 540 -36.03 -3.09 8.41
C ASN A 540 -35.10 -1.96 8.87
N GLY A 541 -34.13 -1.59 8.02
CA GLY A 541 -33.19 -0.49 8.25
C GLY A 541 -31.83 -0.96 8.76
N ALA A 542 -30.80 -0.15 8.52
CA ALA A 542 -29.43 -0.44 8.93
C ALA A 542 -29.29 -0.59 10.46
N THR A 543 -30.09 0.16 11.21
CA THR A 543 -30.23 0.02 12.66
C THR A 543 -31.71 -0.14 13.03
N THR A 544 -32.00 -1.01 14.02
CA THR A 544 -33.36 -1.23 14.51
C THR A 544 -33.34 -1.66 15.97
N SER A 545 -34.49 -1.73 16.60
CA SER A 545 -34.65 -2.32 17.94
C SER A 545 -35.85 -3.26 17.98
N HIS A 546 -35.72 -4.35 18.73
CA HIS A 546 -36.76 -5.34 18.93
C HIS A 546 -36.88 -5.69 20.40
N THR A 547 -38.12 -5.99 20.85
CA THR A 547 -38.38 -6.42 22.21
C THR A 547 -38.90 -7.87 22.19
N TYR A 548 -38.10 -8.77 22.73
CA TYR A 548 -38.44 -10.18 22.79
C TYR A 548 -39.53 -10.49 23.81
N PRO A 549 -40.32 -11.56 23.58
CA PRO A 549 -41.30 -12.01 24.56
C PRO A 549 -40.68 -12.31 25.92
N ALA A 550 -41.41 -12.01 27.01
CA ALA A 550 -40.96 -12.22 28.39
C ALA A 550 -40.96 -13.69 28.79
N LYS A 551 -40.21 -14.52 28.10
CA LYS A 551 -40.03 -15.97 28.38
C LYS A 551 -38.59 -16.39 28.17
N SER A 552 -38.17 -17.45 28.85
CA SER A 552 -36.86 -18.05 28.64
C SER A 552 -36.85 -18.78 27.29
N ALA A 553 -36.04 -18.29 26.34
CA ALA A 553 -35.86 -18.86 25.01
C ALA A 553 -34.56 -18.36 24.37
N THR A 554 -34.06 -19.11 23.41
CA THR A 554 -32.99 -18.66 22.52
C THR A 554 -33.59 -18.35 21.15
N TYR A 555 -33.39 -17.16 20.66
CA TYR A 555 -33.84 -16.70 19.35
C TYR A 555 -32.66 -16.62 18.41
N THR A 556 -32.84 -16.93 17.12
CA THR A 556 -31.83 -16.75 16.10
C THR A 556 -32.20 -15.52 15.27
N ALA A 557 -31.61 -14.38 15.61
CA ALA A 557 -31.77 -13.17 14.83
C ALA A 557 -30.97 -13.27 13.54
N LYS A 558 -31.54 -12.85 12.40
CA LYS A 558 -30.93 -12.85 11.08
C LYS A 558 -31.02 -11.45 10.48
N LEU A 559 -29.92 -11.04 9.83
CA LEU A 559 -29.89 -9.87 8.98
C LEU A 559 -29.64 -10.32 7.54
N THR A 560 -30.56 -9.99 6.64
CA THR A 560 -30.35 -10.09 5.20
C THR A 560 -30.11 -8.69 4.64
N VAL A 561 -28.96 -8.48 3.99
CA VAL A 561 -28.64 -7.25 3.26
C VAL A 561 -28.71 -7.53 1.78
N THR A 562 -29.27 -6.57 1.01
CA THR A 562 -29.32 -6.63 -0.45
C THR A 562 -28.58 -5.42 -1.01
N ASP A 563 -27.73 -5.64 -1.99
CA ASP A 563 -27.00 -4.58 -2.68
C ASP A 563 -27.86 -3.84 -3.71
N ASN A 564 -27.27 -2.82 -4.34
CA ASN A 564 -27.90 -2.08 -5.42
C ASN A 564 -27.98 -2.87 -6.75
N SER A 565 -27.33 -4.05 -6.82
CA SER A 565 -27.37 -4.98 -7.95
C SER A 565 -28.40 -6.12 -7.76
N GLY A 566 -28.99 -6.24 -6.55
CA GLY A 566 -30.01 -7.23 -6.19
C GLY A 566 -29.44 -8.52 -5.61
N ASN A 567 -28.12 -8.63 -5.38
CA ASN A 567 -27.54 -9.76 -4.65
C ASN A 567 -27.77 -9.60 -3.16
N SER A 568 -27.87 -10.72 -2.45
CA SER A 568 -28.13 -10.70 -1.00
C SER A 568 -27.19 -11.61 -0.25
N ALA A 569 -26.89 -11.21 0.98
CA ALA A 569 -26.18 -12.03 1.95
C ALA A 569 -26.89 -11.99 3.31
N THR A 570 -26.76 -13.07 4.07
CA THR A 570 -27.41 -13.21 5.37
C THR A 570 -26.38 -13.58 6.44
N SER A 571 -26.45 -12.91 7.58
CA SER A 571 -25.74 -13.30 8.81
C SER A 571 -26.73 -13.59 9.93
N GLN A 572 -26.31 -14.36 10.94
CA GLN A 572 -27.18 -14.72 12.07
C GLN A 572 -26.40 -14.66 13.37
N ARG A 573 -27.15 -14.35 14.47
CA ARG A 573 -26.66 -14.40 15.86
C ARG A 573 -27.72 -14.93 16.78
N SER A 574 -27.31 -15.67 17.80
CA SER A 574 -28.19 -16.12 18.87
C SER A 574 -28.40 -15.00 19.89
N VAL A 575 -29.63 -14.77 20.29
CA VAL A 575 -30.03 -13.90 21.40
C VAL A 575 -30.67 -14.78 22.46
N GLN A 576 -30.06 -14.88 23.62
CA GLN A 576 -30.58 -15.70 24.72
C GLN A 576 -31.37 -14.83 25.69
N CYS A 577 -32.61 -15.18 25.94
CA CYS A 577 -33.50 -14.46 26.85
C CYS A 577 -33.87 -15.32 28.05
N TRP A 578 -33.92 -14.70 29.22
CA TRP A 578 -34.36 -15.32 30.47
C TRP A 578 -35.61 -14.60 30.96
N GLY A 579 -36.72 -15.31 31.05
CA GLY A 579 -37.98 -14.78 31.55
C GLY A 579 -38.11 -14.98 33.06
N PHE A 580 -38.55 -13.95 33.76
CA PHE A 580 -38.87 -14.00 35.18
C PHE A 580 -40.38 -13.95 35.32
N GLY A 581 -40.97 -14.71 36.25
CA GLY A 581 -42.42 -14.89 36.41
C GLY A 581 -43.26 -13.62 36.67
N SER A 582 -42.65 -12.43 36.61
CA SER A 582 -43.25 -11.11 36.74
C SER A 582 -43.61 -10.44 35.40
N GLY A 583 -43.50 -11.14 34.27
CA GLY A 583 -43.70 -10.56 32.95
C GLY A 583 -42.49 -9.75 32.46
N GLN A 584 -41.34 -9.89 33.12
CA GLN A 584 -40.08 -9.29 32.73
C GLN A 584 -39.16 -10.36 32.11
N ALA A 585 -38.35 -9.94 31.16
CA ALA A 585 -37.23 -10.73 30.60
C ALA A 585 -36.02 -9.87 30.44
N PHE A 586 -34.84 -10.52 30.44
CA PHE A 586 -33.63 -9.87 30.03
C PHE A 586 -32.88 -10.75 29.00
N CYS A 587 -32.34 -10.13 27.98
CA CYS A 587 -31.67 -10.81 26.88
C CYS A 587 -30.21 -10.36 26.78
N PHE A 588 -29.35 -11.19 26.15
CA PHE A 588 -27.93 -10.93 25.91
C PHE A 588 -27.42 -11.69 24.69
#